data_1b734fac8d3d596f1d37d205c827714f
#
_entry.id   1b734fac8d3d596f1d37d205c827714f
#
_cell.length_a   1.000
_cell.length_b   1.000
_cell.length_c   1.000
_cell.angle_alpha   90.00
_cell.angle_beta   90.00
_cell.angle_gamma   90.00
#
_symmetry.space_group_name_H-M   'P 1'
#
loop_
_entity.id
_entity.type
_entity.pdbx_description
1 polymer ?
#
loop_
_entity_poly.entity_id
_entity_poly.type
_entity_poly.pdbx_seq_one_letter_code
_entity_poly.pdbx_strand_id
1 'polypeptide(L)'
;RVYGGQNFYERKEIKDVMAYLKVVNNSTDDTYLRRIINVPKRGIGDATVDKVAAFAAANDMTLMEAMQIIEQIPGLQRSVAKISGFVELIDGFREIIEEQEPLSTLFDRILEDTGYEDELIAEHTDESMARLENIDELRNRVVQFETDYEEATLADFLEDIALVSETD
;
A
#
# COMPACT_ATOMS: atom_id res chain seq x y z
N ARG A 1 -20.44 21.43 -1.22
CA ARG A 1 -20.01 21.05 -0.91
C ARG A 1 -19.22 20.21 -1.07
N VAL A 2 -18.81 20.15 -0.87
CA VAL A 2 -17.94 19.52 -0.95
C VAL A 2 -17.77 18.49 -0.21
N TYR A 3 -18.43 17.66 -0.25
CA TYR A 3 -18.33 16.72 0.53
C TYR A 3 -17.30 15.86 0.25
N GLY A 4 -16.98 15.47 -0.71
CA GLY A 4 -16.26 14.37 -0.95
C GLY A 4 -14.79 14.48 -0.94
N GLY A 5 -14.22 15.59 -1.31
CA GLY A 5 -12.80 15.71 -1.46
C GLY A 5 -12.05 15.46 -0.18
N GLN A 6 -12.37 16.27 0.80
CA GLN A 6 -11.67 16.27 2.05
C GLN A 6 -11.84 14.98 2.80
N ASN A 7 -13.04 14.48 2.89
CA ASN A 7 -13.28 13.27 3.61
C ASN A 7 -12.86 12.01 2.85
N PHE A 8 -12.81 12.09 1.55
CA PHE A 8 -12.51 10.94 0.72
C PHE A 8 -11.14 10.35 1.05
N TYR A 9 -10.11 11.18 1.07
CA TYR A 9 -8.74 10.69 1.31
C TYR A 9 -8.46 10.38 2.77
N GLU A 10 -9.40 10.67 3.67
CA GLU A 10 -9.26 10.33 5.06
C GLU A 10 -9.93 9.00 5.40
N ARG A 11 -10.70 8.43 4.49
CA ARG A 11 -11.37 7.14 4.73
C ARG A 11 -10.35 6.03 4.84
N LYS A 12 -10.61 5.10 5.76
CA LYS A 12 -9.66 4.02 6.07
C LYS A 12 -9.24 3.24 4.83
N GLU A 13 -10.20 2.79 4.03
CA GLU A 13 -9.90 1.99 2.83
C GLU A 13 -9.09 2.77 1.81
N ILE A 14 -9.31 4.07 1.69
CA ILE A 14 -8.55 4.92 0.78
C ILE A 14 -7.13 5.12 1.31
N LYS A 15 -6.99 5.35 2.62
CA LYS A 15 -5.67 5.46 3.24
C LYS A 15 -4.88 4.17 3.09
N ASP A 16 -5.55 3.02 3.20
CA ASP A 16 -4.88 1.72 3.04
C ASP A 16 -4.33 1.55 1.63
N VAL A 17 -5.17 1.80 0.61
CA VAL A 17 -4.74 1.65 -0.78
C VAL A 17 -3.66 2.69 -1.13
N MET A 18 -3.84 3.94 -0.68
CA MET A 18 -2.84 4.98 -0.90
C MET A 18 -1.52 4.63 -0.23
N ALA A 19 -1.55 4.01 0.95
CA ALA A 19 -0.32 3.60 1.63
C ALA A 19 0.42 2.53 0.82
N TYR A 20 -0.30 1.58 0.20
CA TYR A 20 0.34 0.62 -0.71
C TYR A 20 1.02 1.35 -1.86
N LEU A 21 0.33 2.28 -2.49
CA LEU A 21 0.90 3.04 -3.61
C LEU A 21 2.15 3.81 -3.19
N LYS A 22 2.11 4.41 -2.00
CA LYS A 22 3.26 5.16 -1.48
C LYS A 22 4.46 4.27 -1.19
N VAL A 23 4.22 3.07 -0.64
CA VAL A 23 5.29 2.11 -0.37
C VAL A 23 5.89 1.59 -1.68
N VAL A 24 5.06 1.31 -2.67
CA VAL A 24 5.55 0.86 -3.98
C VAL A 24 6.39 1.96 -4.62
N ASN A 25 6.00 3.22 -4.45
CA ASN A 25 6.74 4.34 -5.00
C ASN A 25 8.04 4.58 -4.23
N ASN A 26 8.00 4.47 -2.90
CA ASN A 26 9.16 4.69 -2.06
C ASN A 26 9.12 3.80 -0.83
N SER A 27 9.82 2.68 -0.89
CA SER A 27 9.82 1.69 0.19
C SER A 27 10.60 2.11 1.43
N THR A 28 11.26 3.26 1.41
CA THR A 28 11.98 3.75 2.59
C THR A 28 11.06 4.48 3.57
N ASP A 29 9.79 4.68 3.21
CA ASP A 29 8.86 5.36 4.10
C ASP A 29 8.28 4.38 5.11
N ASP A 30 8.90 4.30 6.26
CA ASP A 30 8.54 3.35 7.31
C ASP A 30 7.12 3.52 7.83
N THR A 31 6.61 4.74 7.86
CA THR A 31 5.26 5.02 8.35
C THR A 31 4.19 4.31 7.53
N TYR A 32 4.26 4.43 6.21
CA TYR A 32 3.29 3.78 5.35
C TYR A 32 3.53 2.28 5.26
N LEU A 33 4.78 1.86 5.36
CA LEU A 33 5.11 0.44 5.37
C LEU A 33 4.48 -0.24 6.60
N ARG A 34 4.61 0.38 7.78
CA ARG A 34 4.00 -0.16 8.99
C ARG A 34 2.49 -0.23 8.88
N ARG A 35 1.89 0.71 8.20
CA ARG A 35 0.44 0.72 8.03
C ARG A 35 -0.06 -0.51 7.27
N ILE A 36 0.66 -0.93 6.23
CA ILE A 36 0.15 -1.98 5.34
C ILE A 36 0.68 -3.38 5.63
N ILE A 37 1.72 -3.50 6.44
CA ILE A 37 2.40 -4.78 6.61
C ILE A 37 1.47 -5.91 7.05
N ASN A 38 0.41 -5.60 7.77
CA ASN A 38 -0.57 -6.58 8.21
C ASN A 38 -1.99 -6.17 7.80
N VAL A 39 -2.13 -5.50 6.67
CA VAL A 39 -3.42 -5.07 6.12
C VAL A 39 -3.48 -5.44 4.64
N PRO A 40 -4.31 -6.40 4.24
CA PRO A 40 -5.08 -7.31 5.08
C PRO A 40 -4.21 -8.15 6.02
N LYS A 41 -4.83 -8.73 7.03
CA LYS A 41 -4.07 -9.51 8.02
C LYS A 41 -3.31 -10.64 7.35
N ARG A 42 -2.03 -10.72 7.65
CA ARG A 42 -1.18 -11.79 7.11
C ARG A 42 -0.31 -12.44 8.19
N GLY A 43 -0.71 -12.24 9.45
CA GLY A 43 -0.02 -12.89 10.56
C GLY A 43 1.28 -12.24 10.99
N ILE A 44 1.48 -10.98 10.63
CA ILE A 44 2.67 -10.23 11.04
C ILE A 44 2.22 -9.24 12.10
N GLY A 45 2.32 -9.62 13.35
CA GLY A 45 1.84 -8.79 14.45
C GLY A 45 2.76 -7.64 14.78
N ASP A 46 2.24 -6.69 15.57
CA ASP A 46 2.98 -5.49 15.96
C ASP A 46 4.27 -5.80 16.70
N ALA A 47 4.27 -6.82 17.55
CA ALA A 47 5.46 -7.20 18.30
C ALA A 47 6.59 -7.65 17.37
N THR A 48 6.25 -8.39 16.31
CA THR A 48 7.22 -8.81 15.31
C THR A 48 7.76 -7.61 14.55
N VAL A 49 6.88 -6.71 14.13
CA VAL A 49 7.29 -5.49 13.42
C VAL A 49 8.19 -4.64 14.29
N ASP A 50 7.87 -4.52 15.59
CA ASP A 50 8.70 -3.76 16.53
C ASP A 50 10.11 -4.34 16.63
N LYS A 51 10.24 -5.67 16.62
CA LYS A 51 11.55 -6.32 16.66
C LYS A 51 12.35 -6.05 15.40
N VAL A 52 11.70 -6.09 14.25
CA VAL A 52 12.35 -5.79 12.97
C VAL A 52 12.80 -4.32 12.96
N ALA A 53 11.92 -3.42 13.44
CA ALA A 53 12.22 -2.00 13.50
C ALA A 53 13.38 -1.69 14.43
N ALA A 54 13.45 -2.40 15.57
CA ALA A 54 14.57 -2.22 16.51
C ALA A 54 15.89 -2.67 15.89
N PHE A 55 15.87 -3.79 15.15
CA PHE A 55 17.06 -4.26 14.44
C PHE A 55 17.47 -3.23 13.38
N ALA A 56 16.51 -2.71 12.63
CA ALA A 56 16.75 -1.72 11.60
C ALA A 56 17.44 -0.48 12.20
N ALA A 57 16.88 0.05 13.29
CA ALA A 57 17.41 1.23 13.96
C ALA A 57 18.85 0.99 14.48
N ALA A 58 19.09 -0.19 15.04
CA ALA A 58 20.40 -0.52 15.58
C ALA A 58 21.47 -0.68 14.51
N ASN A 59 21.07 -0.97 13.27
CA ASN A 59 21.99 -1.21 12.16
C ASN A 59 21.90 -0.14 11.06
N ASP A 60 21.29 0.98 11.38
CA ASP A 60 21.14 2.12 10.46
C ASP A 60 20.51 1.70 9.12
N MET A 61 19.43 0.95 9.22
CA MET A 61 18.67 0.48 8.06
C MET A 61 17.24 1.01 8.08
N THR A 62 16.60 1.06 6.92
CA THR A 62 15.16 1.29 6.89
C THR A 62 14.45 -0.01 7.25
N LEU A 63 13.18 0.08 7.57
CA LEU A 63 12.37 -1.09 7.91
C LEU A 63 12.35 -2.10 6.75
N MET A 64 12.18 -1.62 5.52
CA MET A 64 12.18 -2.50 4.35
C MET A 64 13.53 -3.20 4.19
N GLU A 65 14.64 -2.49 4.37
CA GLU A 65 15.96 -3.10 4.28
C GLU A 65 16.13 -4.24 5.28
N ALA A 66 15.65 -4.02 6.52
CA ALA A 66 15.73 -5.06 7.53
C ALA A 66 14.84 -6.25 7.18
N MET A 67 13.65 -6.00 6.63
CA MET A 67 12.76 -7.08 6.20
C MET A 67 13.36 -7.91 5.06
N GLN A 68 14.13 -7.28 4.20
CA GLN A 68 14.79 -7.99 3.09
C GLN A 68 15.84 -8.98 3.58
N ILE A 69 16.39 -8.77 4.77
CA ILE A 69 17.36 -9.69 5.36
C ILE A 69 16.78 -10.36 6.60
N ILE A 70 15.49 -10.60 6.61
CA ILE A 70 14.78 -11.14 7.78
C ILE A 70 15.42 -12.44 8.29
N GLU A 71 15.99 -13.26 7.43
CA GLU A 71 16.64 -14.51 7.84
C GLU A 71 17.83 -14.29 8.74
N GLN A 72 18.44 -13.09 8.67
CA GLN A 72 19.61 -12.77 9.46
C GLN A 72 19.29 -12.12 10.80
N ILE A 73 18.02 -11.86 11.08
CA ILE A 73 17.60 -11.21 12.32
C ILE A 73 17.32 -12.26 13.38
N PRO A 74 18.07 -12.26 14.49
CA PRO A 74 17.87 -13.27 15.54
C PRO A 74 16.47 -13.20 16.17
N GLY A 75 15.92 -14.35 16.49
CA GLY A 75 14.65 -14.41 17.23
C GLY A 75 13.40 -14.26 16.40
N LEU A 76 13.52 -14.21 15.07
CA LEU A 76 12.38 -14.02 14.18
C LEU A 76 12.15 -15.17 13.21
N GLN A 77 12.67 -16.35 13.51
CA GLN A 77 12.59 -17.51 12.62
C GLN A 77 11.15 -17.88 12.23
N ARG A 78 10.22 -17.72 13.15
CA ARG A 78 8.81 -18.07 12.89
C ARG A 78 8.14 -17.10 11.93
N SER A 79 8.70 -15.91 11.78
CA SER A 79 8.11 -14.87 10.95
C SER A 79 8.76 -14.74 9.57
N VAL A 80 9.84 -15.49 9.33
CA VAL A 80 10.60 -15.38 8.08
C VAL A 80 9.73 -15.55 6.85
N ALA A 81 8.94 -16.63 6.79
CA ALA A 81 8.13 -16.90 5.61
C ALA A 81 7.11 -15.81 5.35
N LYS A 82 6.46 -15.31 6.40
CA LYS A 82 5.42 -14.28 6.27
C LYS A 82 6.00 -12.94 5.83
N ILE A 83 7.13 -12.56 6.42
CA ILE A 83 7.76 -11.29 6.08
C ILE A 83 8.38 -11.36 4.68
N SER A 84 9.04 -12.48 4.34
CA SER A 84 9.57 -12.67 3.00
C SER A 84 8.46 -12.64 1.94
N GLY A 85 7.31 -13.24 2.27
CA GLY A 85 6.16 -13.21 1.37
C GLY A 85 5.66 -11.79 1.14
N PHE A 86 5.64 -10.97 2.18
CA PHE A 86 5.23 -9.57 2.05
C PHE A 86 6.26 -8.79 1.20
N VAL A 87 7.55 -9.01 1.44
CA VAL A 87 8.60 -8.35 0.64
C VAL A 87 8.46 -8.73 -0.84
N GLU A 88 8.23 -10.00 -1.13
CA GLU A 88 8.02 -10.45 -2.52
C GLU A 88 6.80 -9.82 -3.15
N LEU A 89 5.73 -9.65 -2.37
CA LEU A 89 4.51 -9.00 -2.84
C LEU A 89 4.80 -7.56 -3.29
N ILE A 90 5.50 -6.80 -2.45
CA ILE A 90 5.86 -5.41 -2.79
C ILE A 90 6.81 -5.37 -3.99
N ASP A 91 7.77 -6.30 -4.05
CA ASP A 91 8.69 -6.38 -5.20
C ASP A 91 7.94 -6.64 -6.50
N GLY A 92 6.90 -7.48 -6.46
CA GLY A 92 6.07 -7.74 -7.63
C GLY A 92 5.36 -6.50 -8.12
N PHE A 93 4.87 -5.66 -7.20
CA PHE A 93 4.23 -4.40 -7.58
C PHE A 93 5.25 -3.41 -8.16
N ARG A 94 6.47 -3.40 -7.61
CA ARG A 94 7.52 -2.52 -8.14
C ARG A 94 7.94 -2.91 -9.55
N GLU A 95 7.90 -4.20 -9.87
CA GLU A 95 8.17 -4.66 -11.23
C GLU A 95 7.17 -4.10 -12.24
N ILE A 96 5.91 -3.94 -11.84
CA ILE A 96 4.88 -3.36 -12.71
C ILE A 96 5.29 -1.93 -13.10
N ILE A 97 5.82 -1.17 -12.13
CA ILE A 97 6.32 0.18 -12.39
C ILE A 97 7.53 0.14 -13.32
N GLU A 98 8.47 -0.77 -13.06
CA GLU A 98 9.69 -0.87 -13.86
C GLU A 98 9.39 -1.25 -15.29
N GLU A 99 8.35 -2.04 -15.52
CA GLU A 99 7.94 -2.44 -16.85
C GLU A 99 7.07 -1.37 -17.52
N GLN A 100 6.84 -0.27 -16.83
CA GLN A 100 6.08 0.87 -17.35
C GLN A 100 4.65 0.50 -17.74
N GLU A 101 4.04 -0.42 -17.00
CA GLU A 101 2.65 -0.76 -17.22
C GLU A 101 1.74 0.36 -16.72
N PRO A 102 0.50 0.43 -17.18
CA PRO A 102 -0.43 1.48 -16.74
C PRO A 102 -0.63 1.50 -15.23
N LEU A 103 -0.84 2.68 -14.66
CA LEU A 103 -1.09 2.83 -13.23
C LEU A 103 -2.34 2.06 -12.78
N SER A 104 -3.36 1.99 -13.64
CA SER A 104 -4.56 1.21 -13.34
C SER A 104 -4.26 -0.27 -13.21
N THR A 105 -3.29 -0.78 -13.96
CA THR A 105 -2.84 -2.17 -13.83
C THR A 105 -2.22 -2.40 -12.45
N LEU A 106 -1.36 -1.48 -12.01
CA LEU A 106 -0.76 -1.54 -10.68
C LEU A 106 -1.85 -1.50 -9.61
N PHE A 107 -2.80 -0.59 -9.76
CA PHE A 107 -3.89 -0.43 -8.81
C PHE A 107 -4.68 -1.73 -8.66
N ASP A 108 -5.07 -2.33 -9.78
CA ASP A 108 -5.84 -3.57 -9.80
C ASP A 108 -5.04 -4.72 -9.19
N ARG A 109 -3.76 -4.82 -9.51
CA ARG A 109 -2.91 -5.88 -8.96
C ARG A 109 -2.73 -5.77 -7.46
N ILE A 110 -2.65 -4.56 -6.94
CA ILE A 110 -2.56 -4.36 -5.49
C ILE A 110 -3.82 -4.93 -4.82
N LEU A 111 -5.00 -4.60 -5.33
CA LEU A 111 -6.24 -5.07 -4.74
C LEU A 111 -6.40 -6.59 -4.85
N GLU A 112 -6.01 -7.15 -5.99
CA GLU A 112 -6.14 -8.58 -6.21
C GLU A 112 -5.11 -9.39 -5.44
N ASP A 113 -3.85 -9.06 -5.57
CA ASP A 113 -2.77 -9.86 -5.01
C ASP A 113 -2.71 -9.78 -3.48
N THR A 114 -3.17 -8.67 -2.89
CA THR A 114 -3.24 -8.55 -1.45
C THR A 114 -4.48 -9.22 -0.86
N GLY A 115 -5.50 -9.45 -1.69
CA GLY A 115 -6.79 -9.93 -1.22
C GLY A 115 -7.64 -8.86 -0.54
N TYR A 116 -7.24 -7.59 -0.64
CA TYR A 116 -7.94 -6.49 0.03
C TYR A 116 -9.40 -6.39 -0.42
N GLU A 117 -9.61 -6.43 -1.73
CA GLU A 117 -10.95 -6.34 -2.29
C GLU A 117 -11.79 -7.58 -1.94
N ASP A 118 -11.19 -8.77 -2.06
CA ASP A 118 -11.89 -10.02 -1.77
C ASP A 118 -12.38 -10.08 -0.32
N GLU A 119 -11.58 -9.53 0.60
CA GLU A 119 -11.96 -9.50 2.01
C GLU A 119 -13.20 -8.63 2.23
N LEU A 120 -13.26 -7.47 1.56
CA LEU A 120 -14.42 -6.59 1.63
C LEU A 120 -15.65 -7.24 1.00
N ILE A 121 -15.48 -7.91 -0.13
CA ILE A 121 -16.57 -8.60 -0.79
C ILE A 121 -17.14 -9.67 0.14
N ALA A 122 -16.27 -10.41 0.83
CA ALA A 122 -16.68 -11.49 1.72
C ALA A 122 -17.47 -10.99 2.95
N GLU A 123 -17.29 -9.73 3.35
CA GLU A 123 -18.00 -9.21 4.51
C GLU A 123 -19.51 -9.06 4.27
N HIS A 124 -19.94 -8.80 3.06
CA HIS A 124 -21.36 -8.66 2.68
C HIS A 124 -22.16 -7.71 3.57
N THR A 125 -21.57 -6.60 3.97
CA THR A 125 -22.28 -5.59 4.78
C THR A 125 -22.49 -4.33 3.96
N ASP A 126 -23.40 -3.46 4.40
CA ASP A 126 -23.59 -2.16 3.77
C ASP A 126 -22.31 -1.33 3.87
N GLU A 127 -21.61 -1.46 5.01
CA GLU A 127 -20.37 -0.74 5.21
C GLU A 127 -19.28 -1.23 4.24
N SER A 128 -19.13 -2.55 4.07
CA SER A 128 -18.12 -3.07 3.15
C SER A 128 -18.44 -2.71 1.71
N MET A 129 -19.72 -2.68 1.35
CA MET A 129 -20.13 -2.27 0.00
C MET A 129 -19.82 -0.79 -0.26
N ALA A 130 -20.03 0.06 0.76
CA ALA A 130 -19.67 1.47 0.66
C ALA A 130 -18.16 1.66 0.49
N ARG A 131 -17.37 0.85 1.18
CA ARG A 131 -15.91 0.88 1.04
C ARG A 131 -15.47 0.46 -0.36
N LEU A 132 -16.12 -0.56 -0.92
CA LEU A 132 -15.83 -0.99 -2.29
C LEU A 132 -16.16 0.11 -3.30
N GLU A 133 -17.25 0.85 -3.09
CA GLU A 133 -17.59 1.97 -3.95
C GLU A 133 -16.53 3.07 -3.87
N ASN A 134 -16.00 3.34 -2.69
CA ASN A 134 -14.94 4.33 -2.53
C ASN A 134 -13.65 3.89 -3.23
N ILE A 135 -13.32 2.62 -3.16
CA ILE A 135 -12.14 2.09 -3.87
C ILE A 135 -12.33 2.22 -5.38
N ASP A 136 -13.56 1.96 -5.85
CA ASP A 136 -13.89 2.13 -7.26
C ASP A 136 -13.75 3.59 -7.69
N GLU A 137 -14.15 4.52 -6.83
CA GLU A 137 -13.98 5.94 -7.10
C GLU A 137 -12.49 6.32 -7.18
N LEU A 138 -11.66 5.75 -6.31
CA LEU A 138 -10.23 6.00 -6.37
C LEU A 138 -9.66 5.44 -7.68
N ARG A 139 -10.12 4.25 -8.10
CA ARG A 139 -9.70 3.68 -9.37
C ARG A 139 -10.05 4.60 -10.54
N ASN A 140 -11.25 5.17 -10.51
CA ASN A 140 -11.67 6.11 -11.55
C ASN A 140 -10.74 7.31 -11.61
N ARG A 141 -10.25 7.78 -10.47
CA ARG A 141 -9.31 8.90 -10.43
C ARG A 141 -7.95 8.52 -11.01
N VAL A 142 -7.51 7.28 -10.78
CA VAL A 142 -6.27 6.77 -11.39
C VAL A 142 -6.42 6.72 -12.92
N VAL A 143 -7.53 6.18 -13.40
CA VAL A 143 -7.80 6.07 -14.84
C VAL A 143 -7.89 7.45 -15.48
N GLN A 144 -8.54 8.40 -14.80
CA GLN A 144 -8.66 9.76 -15.30
C GLN A 144 -7.29 10.42 -15.41
N PHE A 145 -6.43 10.20 -14.41
CA PHE A 145 -5.08 10.74 -14.42
C PHE A 145 -4.27 10.19 -15.60
N GLU A 146 -4.37 8.89 -15.88
CA GLU A 146 -3.72 8.28 -17.03
C GLU A 146 -4.20 8.86 -18.34
N THR A 147 -5.49 9.18 -18.42
CA THR A 147 -6.09 9.74 -19.62
C THR A 147 -5.62 11.19 -19.84
N ASP A 148 -5.52 11.95 -18.75
CA ASP A 148 -5.16 13.35 -18.83
C ASP A 148 -3.67 13.59 -19.06
N TYR A 149 -2.83 12.68 -18.60
CA TYR A 149 -1.38 12.85 -18.68
C TYR A 149 -0.70 11.61 -19.26
N GLU A 150 -0.24 11.70 -20.49
CA GLU A 150 0.49 10.61 -21.10
C GLU A 150 1.81 10.42 -20.39
N GLU A 151 2.26 9.22 -20.26
CA GLU A 151 3.51 8.88 -19.60
C GLU A 151 3.59 9.31 -18.13
N ALA A 152 2.43 9.53 -17.50
CA ALA A 152 2.40 9.88 -16.10
C ALA A 152 2.91 8.72 -15.24
N THR A 153 3.71 9.04 -14.23
CA THR A 153 4.28 8.04 -13.34
C THR A 153 3.47 7.95 -12.05
N LEU A 154 3.73 6.90 -11.27
CA LEU A 154 3.13 6.78 -9.95
C LEU A 154 3.50 7.98 -9.08
N ALA A 155 4.75 8.43 -9.13
CA ALA A 155 5.18 9.62 -8.37
C ALA A 155 4.35 10.84 -8.73
N ASP A 156 4.08 11.04 -10.03
CA ASP A 156 3.25 12.15 -10.50
C ASP A 156 1.83 12.07 -9.96
N PHE A 157 1.25 10.88 -9.96
CA PHE A 157 -0.09 10.67 -9.43
C PHE A 157 -0.14 11.00 -7.94
N LEU A 158 0.84 10.53 -7.17
CA LEU A 158 0.88 10.79 -5.73
C LEU A 158 1.03 12.27 -5.42
N GLU A 159 1.82 12.99 -6.23
CA GLU A 159 1.94 14.43 -6.09
C GLU A 159 0.62 15.14 -6.37
N ASP A 160 -0.07 14.71 -7.42
CA ASP A 160 -1.36 15.28 -7.79
C ASP A 160 -2.38 15.09 -6.66
N ILE A 161 -2.44 13.90 -6.08
CA ILE A 161 -3.35 13.61 -4.97
C ILE A 161 -2.99 14.45 -3.74
N ALA A 162 -1.70 14.64 -3.45
CA ALA A 162 -1.28 15.44 -2.32
C ALA A 162 -1.76 16.89 -2.46
N LEU A 163 -1.70 17.44 -3.67
CA LEU A 163 -2.18 18.80 -3.92
C LEU A 163 -3.69 18.89 -3.75
N VAL A 164 -4.42 17.90 -4.26
CA VAL A 164 -5.89 17.88 -4.15
C VAL A 164 -6.32 17.75 -2.69
N SER A 165 -5.69 16.84 -1.95
CA SER A 165 -6.08 16.60 -0.56
C SER A 165 -5.75 17.79 0.35
N GLU A 166 -4.73 18.59 0.01
CA GLU A 166 -4.40 19.77 0.78
C GLU A 166 -5.38 20.90 0.55
N THR A 167 -5.95 20.99 -0.63
CA THR A 167 -6.86 22.07 -0.96
C THR A 167 -8.31 21.80 -0.54
N ASP A 168 -8.62 20.55 -0.25
CA ASP A 168 -9.98 20.18 0.20
C ASP A 168 -10.17 20.32 1.74
#